data_3cff41e0aefb1a6f9511f1479b111cc0
#
_entry.id   3cff41e0aefb1a6f9511f1479b111cc0
#
_cell.length_a   1.000
_cell.length_b   1.000
_cell.length_c   1.000
_cell.angle_alpha   90.00
_cell.angle_beta   90.00
_cell.angle_gamma   90.00
#
_symmetry.space_group_name_H-M   'P 1'
#
loop_
_entity.id
_entity.type
_entity.pdbx_description
1 polymer ?
#
loop_
_entity_poly.entity_id
_entity_poly.type
_entity_poly.pdbx_seq_one_letter_code
_entity_poly.pdbx_strand_id
1 'polypeptide(L)'
;MSFLYEEKASSSRFVDVVWHTVDTSDGTYIAAADACWDVIFTTLAAGGSRVLLSGPSSRPTAVTYRTGNRSVGIRFTQGSYFTHVEPHSMCDRTIRLPVLADGRFQLAGRAWTIPGYDRIDALLAAFESNGLLADDPVIAAALSGAEPALSARSVQRHFERITGQSPRNVRRVTRARAAVARLRAGEAITKVAYELGFADQSHLTREVKRLTGYTPAESQRRDEPV
;
A
#
# COMPACT_ATOMS: atom_id res chain seq x y z
N MET A 1 -15.03 15.56 -5.35
CA MET A 1 -13.84 14.91 -4.75
C MET A 1 -13.40 15.76 -3.57
N SER A 2 -12.96 15.12 -2.50
CA SER A 2 -12.56 15.81 -1.27
C SER A 2 -11.04 16.02 -1.20
N PHE A 3 -10.29 15.55 -2.20
CA PHE A 3 -8.85 15.78 -2.39
C PHE A 3 -8.46 15.59 -3.86
N LEU A 4 -7.35 16.24 -4.25
CA LEU A 4 -6.68 15.98 -5.52
C LEU A 4 -5.74 14.80 -5.31
N TYR A 5 -5.64 13.90 -6.29
CA TYR A 5 -4.79 12.72 -6.26
C TYR A 5 -3.97 12.61 -7.55
N GLU A 6 -2.69 12.38 -7.41
CA GLU A 6 -1.76 12.11 -8.50
C GLU A 6 -0.87 10.95 -8.13
N GLU A 7 -0.44 10.16 -9.11
CA GLU A 7 0.50 9.08 -8.92
C GLU A 7 1.55 9.02 -10.03
N LYS A 8 2.71 8.46 -9.70
CA LYS A 8 3.78 8.18 -10.65
C LYS A 8 4.49 6.87 -10.33
N ALA A 9 5.08 6.28 -11.35
CA ALA A 9 6.02 5.17 -11.17
C ALA A 9 7.32 5.65 -10.53
N SER A 10 8.04 4.74 -9.87
CA SER A 10 9.41 4.93 -9.39
C SER A 10 10.36 4.01 -10.14
N SER A 11 11.64 4.37 -10.20
CA SER A 11 12.70 3.51 -10.72
C SER A 11 13.13 2.41 -9.74
N SER A 12 12.75 2.51 -8.46
CA SER A 12 13.06 1.52 -7.45
C SER A 12 12.22 0.25 -7.62
N ARG A 13 12.87 -0.91 -7.63
CA ARG A 13 12.20 -2.22 -7.71
C ARG A 13 11.34 -2.54 -6.50
N PHE A 14 11.56 -1.84 -5.39
CA PHE A 14 10.79 -2.03 -4.16
C PHE A 14 9.47 -1.28 -4.16
N VAL A 15 9.22 -0.40 -5.13
CA VAL A 15 8.08 0.52 -5.13
C VAL A 15 7.03 0.11 -6.15
N ASP A 16 5.78 0.02 -5.70
CA ASP A 16 4.60 -0.18 -6.55
C ASP A 16 4.18 1.17 -7.16
N VAL A 17 3.99 2.18 -6.31
CA VAL A 17 3.56 3.51 -6.72
C VAL A 17 4.02 4.59 -5.75
N VAL A 18 4.30 5.78 -6.26
CA VAL A 18 4.43 7.02 -5.49
C VAL A 18 3.22 7.89 -5.77
N TRP A 19 2.53 8.32 -4.71
CA TRP A 19 1.32 9.12 -4.82
C TRP A 19 1.42 10.44 -4.06
N HIS A 20 0.60 11.40 -4.46
CA HIS A 20 0.48 12.72 -3.83
C HIS A 20 -0.98 13.10 -3.68
N THR A 21 -1.34 13.69 -2.54
CA THR A 21 -2.69 14.26 -2.31
C THR A 21 -2.63 15.68 -1.81
N VAL A 22 -3.67 16.45 -2.18
CA VAL A 22 -3.97 17.77 -1.60
C VAL A 22 -5.40 17.74 -1.11
N ASP A 23 -5.61 17.82 0.20
CA ASP A 23 -6.93 17.75 0.82
C ASP A 23 -7.68 19.07 0.60
N THR A 24 -8.81 19.04 -0.12
CA THR A 24 -9.62 20.22 -0.46
C THR A 24 -10.79 20.43 0.49
N SER A 25 -11.12 19.45 1.31
CA SER A 25 -12.11 19.54 2.40
C SER A 25 -11.73 18.59 3.52
N ASP A 26 -12.37 18.70 4.66
CA ASP A 26 -12.31 17.69 5.73
C ASP A 26 -13.11 16.45 5.30
N GLY A 27 -12.64 15.26 5.67
CA GLY A 27 -13.36 14.05 5.35
C GLY A 27 -12.73 12.77 5.89
N THR A 28 -13.34 11.66 5.49
CA THR A 28 -12.85 10.31 5.75
C THR A 28 -13.05 9.46 4.50
N TYR A 29 -12.05 8.67 4.13
CA TYR A 29 -12.18 7.63 3.11
C TYR A 29 -11.78 6.28 3.69
N ILE A 30 -12.09 5.21 2.99
CA ILE A 30 -11.69 3.87 3.36
C ILE A 30 -10.50 3.47 2.49
N ALA A 31 -9.31 3.40 3.08
CA ALA A 31 -8.14 2.81 2.43
C ALA A 31 -8.37 1.30 2.31
N ALA A 32 -8.23 0.78 1.09
CA ALA A 32 -8.40 -0.64 0.81
C ALA A 32 -7.27 -1.47 1.45
N ALA A 33 -7.53 -2.75 1.72
CA ALA A 33 -6.47 -3.70 2.01
C ALA A 33 -5.52 -3.81 0.80
N ASP A 34 -4.21 -3.79 1.04
CA ASP A 34 -3.20 -3.82 -0.02
C ASP A 34 -2.10 -4.86 0.17
N ALA A 35 -1.93 -5.36 1.41
CA ALA A 35 -0.83 -6.24 1.80
C ALA A 35 0.56 -5.66 1.49
N CYS A 36 0.68 -4.33 1.49
CA CYS A 36 1.88 -3.57 1.20
C CYS A 36 2.33 -2.76 2.41
N TRP A 37 3.58 -2.35 2.38
CA TRP A 37 4.09 -1.29 3.24
C TRP A 37 3.87 0.05 2.59
N ASP A 38 3.60 1.08 3.42
CA ASP A 38 3.56 2.47 2.98
C ASP A 38 4.39 3.36 3.91
N VAL A 39 5.06 4.35 3.34
CA VAL A 39 5.60 5.51 4.08
C VAL A 39 4.85 6.75 3.61
N ILE A 40 4.25 7.48 4.55
CA ILE A 40 3.39 8.62 4.24
C ILE A 40 3.93 9.86 4.95
N PHE A 41 4.24 10.87 4.17
CA PHE A 41 4.69 12.18 4.60
C PHE A 41 3.55 13.17 4.45
N THR A 42 3.07 13.75 5.54
CA THR A 42 1.99 14.76 5.50
C THR A 42 2.53 16.10 5.98
N THR A 43 2.45 17.12 5.15
CA THR A 43 2.58 18.52 5.56
C THR A 43 1.21 18.97 6.05
N LEU A 44 1.16 19.44 7.30
CA LEU A 44 -0.10 19.83 7.94
C LEU A 44 -0.44 21.30 7.62
N ALA A 45 -1.69 21.59 7.34
CA ALA A 45 -2.18 22.94 7.10
C ALA A 45 -1.92 23.88 8.30
N ALA A 46 -1.97 23.33 9.52
CA ALA A 46 -1.67 24.04 10.76
C ALA A 46 -0.17 24.24 11.02
N GLY A 47 0.69 23.80 10.10
CA GLY A 47 2.15 23.82 10.22
C GLY A 47 2.75 22.52 10.75
N GLY A 48 4.01 22.29 10.40
CA GLY A 48 4.74 21.07 10.73
C GLY A 48 4.44 19.89 9.81
N SER A 49 5.00 18.73 10.16
CA SER A 49 4.88 17.51 9.37
C SER A 49 4.57 16.29 10.24
N ARG A 50 3.98 15.29 9.62
CA ARG A 50 3.74 13.96 10.20
C ARG A 50 4.28 12.92 9.24
N VAL A 51 5.00 11.93 9.78
CA VAL A 51 5.48 10.79 9.00
C VAL A 51 4.91 9.52 9.60
N LEU A 52 4.31 8.69 8.75
CA LEU A 52 3.74 7.41 9.13
C LEU A 52 4.46 6.29 8.38
N LEU A 53 4.70 5.19 9.07
CA LEU A 53 5.10 3.91 8.49
C LEU A 53 3.96 2.93 8.74
N SER A 54 3.32 2.48 7.67
CA SER A 54 2.27 1.46 7.70
C SER A 54 2.80 0.13 7.20
N GLY A 55 2.49 -0.93 7.93
CA GLY A 55 2.73 -2.29 7.48
C GLY A 55 1.59 -2.84 6.61
N PRO A 56 1.75 -4.08 6.12
CA PRO A 56 0.78 -4.72 5.22
C PRO A 56 -0.63 -4.78 5.82
N SER A 57 -1.61 -4.26 5.09
CA SER A 57 -3.00 -4.26 5.56
C SER A 57 -3.77 -5.49 5.05
N SER A 58 -4.50 -6.16 5.95
CA SER A 58 -5.36 -7.32 5.65
C SER A 58 -6.83 -6.95 5.49
N ARG A 59 -7.20 -5.73 5.87
CA ARG A 59 -8.57 -5.22 5.94
C ARG A 59 -8.63 -3.72 5.60
N PRO A 60 -9.79 -3.23 5.16
CA PRO A 60 -9.99 -1.81 4.93
C PRO A 60 -9.87 -1.01 6.23
N THR A 61 -9.33 0.21 6.13
CA THR A 61 -9.11 1.10 7.27
C THR A 61 -9.64 2.51 6.97
N ALA A 62 -10.39 3.09 7.90
CA ALA A 62 -10.86 4.47 7.77
C ALA A 62 -9.69 5.44 7.99
N VAL A 63 -9.50 6.36 7.04
CA VAL A 63 -8.47 7.41 7.06
C VAL A 63 -9.15 8.76 7.06
N THR A 64 -8.91 9.53 8.12
CA THR A 64 -9.41 10.91 8.24
C THR A 64 -8.36 11.89 7.73
N TYR A 65 -8.79 12.84 6.92
CA TYR A 65 -7.97 13.90 6.36
C TYR A 65 -8.57 15.29 6.64
N ARG A 66 -7.74 16.32 6.57
CA ARG A 66 -8.11 17.71 6.91
C ARG A 66 -7.75 18.64 5.76
N THR A 67 -8.64 19.56 5.47
CA THR A 67 -8.45 20.62 4.46
C THR A 67 -7.07 21.26 4.56
N GLY A 68 -6.42 21.41 3.43
CA GLY A 68 -5.12 22.05 3.29
C GLY A 68 -3.92 21.16 3.62
N ASN A 69 -4.12 19.93 4.13
CA ASN A 69 -3.02 18.99 4.25
C ASN A 69 -2.55 18.54 2.86
N ARG A 70 -1.26 18.27 2.76
CA ARG A 70 -0.64 17.68 1.57
C ARG A 70 0.10 16.42 1.98
N SER A 71 -0.17 15.32 1.32
CA SER A 71 0.51 14.07 1.61
C SER A 71 1.26 13.55 0.39
N VAL A 72 2.44 12.99 0.63
CA VAL A 72 3.21 12.22 -0.33
C VAL A 72 3.36 10.83 0.26
N GLY A 73 3.01 9.80 -0.48
CA GLY A 73 3.12 8.41 -0.03
C GLY A 73 3.93 7.57 -1.00
N ILE A 74 4.60 6.58 -0.44
CA ILE A 74 5.32 5.54 -1.15
C ILE A 74 4.65 4.23 -0.77
N ARG A 75 4.03 3.55 -1.73
CA ARG A 75 3.59 2.17 -1.57
C ARG A 75 4.67 1.25 -2.09
N PHE A 76 5.07 0.31 -1.26
CA PHE A 76 6.06 -0.69 -1.63
C PHE A 76 5.40 -1.90 -2.31
N THR A 77 6.17 -2.64 -3.09
CA THR A 77 5.69 -3.87 -3.73
C THR A 77 5.36 -4.93 -2.67
N GLN A 78 4.40 -5.79 -2.97
CA GLN A 78 4.05 -6.92 -2.10
C GLN A 78 5.26 -7.85 -1.93
N GLY A 79 5.62 -8.14 -0.68
CA GLY A 79 6.83 -8.91 -0.35
C GLY A 79 8.06 -8.07 -0.04
N SER A 80 8.05 -6.77 -0.32
CA SER A 80 9.06 -5.84 0.20
C SER A 80 8.80 -5.52 1.67
N TYR A 81 9.85 -5.25 2.43
CA TYR A 81 9.75 -4.94 3.85
C TYR A 81 10.94 -4.11 4.35
N PHE A 82 10.76 -3.48 5.51
CA PHE A 82 11.81 -2.76 6.21
C PHE A 82 12.60 -3.70 7.13
N THR A 83 13.92 -3.73 6.98
CA THR A 83 14.82 -4.69 7.65
C THR A 83 15.00 -4.43 9.15
N HIS A 84 14.75 -3.21 9.62
CA HIS A 84 14.98 -2.79 11.01
C HIS A 84 13.80 -3.00 11.95
N VAL A 85 12.68 -3.53 11.44
CA VAL A 85 11.51 -3.91 12.21
C VAL A 85 11.16 -5.36 11.92
N GLU A 86 10.46 -6.00 12.85
CA GLU A 86 9.96 -7.35 12.63
C GLU A 86 8.72 -7.30 11.72
N PRO A 87 8.80 -7.76 10.44
CA PRO A 87 7.79 -7.41 9.44
C PRO A 87 6.38 -7.85 9.82
N HIS A 88 6.21 -9.10 10.32
CA HIS A 88 4.89 -9.62 10.69
C HIS A 88 4.21 -8.82 11.82
N SER A 89 5.01 -8.18 12.70
CA SER A 89 4.48 -7.38 13.81
C SER A 89 3.78 -6.10 13.34
N MET A 90 4.01 -5.71 12.10
CA MET A 90 3.45 -4.51 11.47
C MET A 90 2.16 -4.79 10.68
N CYS A 91 1.72 -6.05 10.56
CA CYS A 91 0.45 -6.35 9.90
C CYS A 91 -0.72 -5.60 10.57
N ASP A 92 -1.52 -4.89 9.77
CA ASP A 92 -2.63 -4.04 10.21
C ASP A 92 -2.22 -2.94 11.22
N ARG A 93 -0.97 -2.51 11.21
CA ARG A 93 -0.46 -1.47 12.10
C ARG A 93 0.17 -0.31 11.34
N THR A 94 -0.03 0.87 11.89
CA THR A 94 0.64 2.11 11.46
C THR A 94 1.31 2.73 12.67
N ILE A 95 2.57 3.12 12.52
CA ILE A 95 3.32 3.83 13.55
C ILE A 95 3.66 5.24 13.07
N ARG A 96 3.69 6.19 13.99
CA ARG A 96 4.17 7.53 13.73
C ARG A 96 5.68 7.57 13.96
N LEU A 97 6.43 7.97 12.94
CA LEU A 97 7.86 8.20 13.05
C LEU A 97 8.13 9.58 13.67
N PRO A 98 9.13 9.71 14.56
CA PRO A 98 9.49 10.99 15.15
C PRO A 98 9.92 12.00 14.06
N VAL A 99 9.39 13.22 14.13
CA VAL A 99 9.85 14.36 13.33
C VAL A 99 10.64 15.28 14.26
N LEU A 100 11.87 15.60 13.86
CA LEU A 100 12.82 16.41 14.61
C LEU A 100 12.50 17.91 14.46
N ALA A 101 13.06 18.73 15.33
CA ALA A 101 12.88 20.18 15.28
C ALA A 101 13.42 20.84 14.00
N ASP A 102 14.39 20.19 13.33
CA ASP A 102 14.93 20.64 12.04
C ASP A 102 14.13 20.14 10.81
N GLY A 103 12.95 19.53 11.04
CA GLY A 103 12.06 19.05 9.99
C GLY A 103 12.45 17.70 9.38
N ARG A 104 13.51 17.04 9.87
CA ARG A 104 13.86 15.66 9.46
C ARG A 104 13.04 14.65 10.25
N PHE A 105 12.90 13.43 9.76
CA PHE A 105 12.27 12.33 10.49
C PHE A 105 13.29 11.24 10.87
N GLN A 106 12.98 10.49 11.91
CA GLN A 106 13.82 9.38 12.37
C GLN A 106 13.29 8.03 11.87
N LEU A 107 14.18 7.23 11.29
CA LEU A 107 13.92 5.85 10.88
C LEU A 107 15.21 5.04 11.03
N ALA A 108 15.14 3.85 11.63
CA ALA A 108 16.29 2.96 11.84
C ALA A 108 17.49 3.64 12.51
N GLY A 109 17.26 4.46 13.54
CA GLY A 109 18.29 5.17 14.29
C GLY A 109 18.97 6.33 13.55
N ARG A 110 18.48 6.73 12.37
CA ARG A 110 19.02 7.83 11.55
C ARG A 110 17.98 8.90 11.29
N ALA A 111 18.44 10.12 11.03
CA ALA A 111 17.62 11.25 10.62
C ALA A 111 17.63 11.41 9.09
N TRP A 112 16.45 11.51 8.49
CA TRP A 112 16.21 11.60 7.06
C TRP A 112 15.44 12.85 6.72
N THR A 113 15.75 13.47 5.59
CA THR A 113 14.99 14.63 5.09
C THR A 113 13.63 14.17 4.60
N ILE A 114 12.56 14.86 4.99
CA ILE A 114 11.22 14.63 4.42
C ILE A 114 11.25 15.09 2.95
N PRO A 115 11.01 14.19 1.99
CA PRO A 115 11.11 14.52 0.57
C PRO A 115 9.87 15.26 0.08
N GLY A 116 10.05 16.11 -0.93
CA GLY A 116 8.96 16.50 -1.80
C GLY A 116 8.64 15.39 -2.82
N TYR A 117 7.49 15.47 -3.46
CA TYR A 117 7.02 14.48 -4.44
C TYR A 117 8.05 14.15 -5.53
N ASP A 118 8.77 15.18 -6.03
CA ASP A 118 9.77 15.02 -7.09
C ASP A 118 11.11 14.42 -6.60
N ARG A 119 11.33 14.36 -5.29
CA ARG A 119 12.60 13.90 -4.70
C ARG A 119 12.51 12.55 -4.00
N ILE A 120 11.43 11.82 -4.18
CA ILE A 120 11.21 10.51 -3.56
C ILE A 120 12.30 9.51 -3.96
N ASP A 121 12.70 9.47 -5.24
CA ASP A 121 13.69 8.51 -5.72
C ASP A 121 15.07 8.68 -5.04
N ALA A 122 15.43 9.91 -4.67
CA ALA A 122 16.67 10.14 -3.90
C ALA A 122 16.58 9.55 -2.47
N LEU A 123 15.43 9.63 -1.81
CA LEU A 123 15.21 8.99 -0.51
C LEU A 123 15.23 7.46 -0.64
N LEU A 124 14.59 6.91 -1.66
CA LEU A 124 14.57 5.47 -1.92
C LEU A 124 15.98 4.92 -2.18
N ALA A 125 16.76 5.59 -3.03
CA ALA A 125 18.16 5.22 -3.26
C ALA A 125 18.99 5.27 -1.95
N ALA A 126 18.72 6.23 -1.08
CA ALA A 126 19.35 6.30 0.24
C ALA A 126 18.88 5.17 1.17
N PHE A 127 17.63 4.78 1.16
CA PHE A 127 17.13 3.61 1.91
C PHE A 127 17.76 2.32 1.42
N GLU A 128 17.86 2.12 0.10
CA GLU A 128 18.47 0.95 -0.52
C GLU A 128 19.97 0.87 -0.17
N SER A 129 20.73 1.95 -0.36
CA SER A 129 22.17 1.98 -0.07
C SER A 129 22.51 1.78 1.41
N ASN A 130 21.57 2.06 2.30
CA ASN A 130 21.70 1.79 3.74
C ASN A 130 21.08 0.45 4.18
N GLY A 131 20.64 -0.38 3.25
CA GLY A 131 20.11 -1.73 3.53
C GLY A 131 18.79 -1.71 4.32
N LEU A 132 17.99 -0.64 4.24
CA LEU A 132 16.73 -0.54 4.97
C LEU A 132 15.60 -1.31 4.30
N LEU A 133 15.72 -1.61 3.01
CA LEU A 133 14.71 -2.31 2.23
C LEU A 133 15.21 -3.68 1.81
N ALA A 134 14.35 -4.67 1.89
CA ALA A 134 14.55 -6.00 1.35
C ALA A 134 13.25 -6.52 0.74
N ASP A 135 13.33 -7.54 -0.10
CA ASP A 135 12.21 -8.27 -0.67
C ASP A 135 12.36 -9.78 -0.42
N ASP A 136 11.25 -10.47 -0.35
CA ASP A 136 11.25 -11.92 -0.21
C ASP A 136 10.97 -12.56 -1.59
N PRO A 137 11.97 -13.23 -2.21
CA PRO A 137 11.83 -13.78 -3.55
C PRO A 137 10.77 -14.90 -3.64
N VAL A 138 10.47 -15.57 -2.53
CA VAL A 138 9.43 -16.62 -2.49
C VAL A 138 8.05 -16.01 -2.63
N ILE A 139 7.82 -14.86 -1.98
CA ILE A 139 6.55 -14.13 -2.10
C ILE A 139 6.42 -13.59 -3.52
N ALA A 140 7.45 -12.94 -4.06
CA ALA A 140 7.45 -12.40 -5.41
C ALA A 140 7.14 -13.50 -6.46
N ALA A 141 7.81 -14.65 -6.38
CA ALA A 141 7.53 -15.79 -7.25
C ALA A 141 6.08 -16.31 -7.10
N ALA A 142 5.61 -16.49 -5.86
CA ALA A 142 4.26 -16.99 -5.60
C ALA A 142 3.15 -16.04 -6.07
N LEU A 143 3.39 -14.73 -6.12
CA LEU A 143 2.43 -13.73 -6.59
C LEU A 143 2.46 -13.54 -8.11
N SER A 144 3.62 -13.76 -8.75
CA SER A 144 3.74 -13.76 -10.23
C SER A 144 3.18 -15.02 -10.89
N GLY A 145 2.72 -16.00 -10.10
CA GLY A 145 2.23 -17.29 -10.62
C GLY A 145 3.34 -18.31 -10.89
N ALA A 146 4.60 -18.01 -10.59
CA ALA A 146 5.67 -18.99 -10.60
C ALA A 146 5.51 -19.94 -9.40
N GLU A 147 5.84 -21.23 -9.61
CA GLU A 147 5.87 -22.17 -8.50
C GLU A 147 7.22 -22.07 -7.77
N PRO A 148 7.24 -21.60 -6.51
CA PRO A 148 8.47 -21.63 -5.73
C PRO A 148 8.92 -23.09 -5.54
N ALA A 149 10.22 -23.36 -5.68
CA ALA A 149 10.81 -24.68 -5.43
C ALA A 149 10.82 -25.05 -3.93
N LEU A 150 9.70 -24.82 -3.24
CA LEU A 150 9.52 -25.00 -1.80
C LEU A 150 8.19 -25.67 -1.50
N SER A 151 8.13 -26.37 -0.35
CA SER A 151 6.86 -26.94 0.12
C SER A 151 5.83 -25.84 0.41
N ALA A 152 4.53 -26.15 0.29
CA ALA A 152 3.45 -25.22 0.64
C ALA A 152 3.57 -24.66 2.06
N ARG A 153 4.03 -25.46 3.02
CA ARG A 153 4.30 -25.05 4.41
C ARG A 153 5.44 -24.01 4.48
N SER A 154 6.49 -24.18 3.68
CA SER A 154 7.60 -23.20 3.63
C SER A 154 7.13 -21.88 3.02
N VAL A 155 6.38 -21.94 1.91
CA VAL A 155 5.78 -20.75 1.29
C VAL A 155 4.88 -20.02 2.30
N GLN A 156 4.03 -20.75 3.04
CA GLN A 156 3.18 -20.16 4.07
C GLN A 156 4.00 -19.41 5.13
N ARG A 157 5.11 -20.00 5.62
CA ARG A 157 5.98 -19.35 6.61
C ARG A 157 6.62 -18.06 6.08
N HIS A 158 7.01 -18.00 4.80
CA HIS A 158 7.51 -16.76 4.18
C HIS A 158 6.46 -15.66 4.22
N PHE A 159 5.24 -15.94 3.79
CA PHE A 159 4.14 -14.97 3.82
C PHE A 159 3.82 -14.51 5.24
N GLU A 160 3.66 -15.42 6.18
CA GLU A 160 3.37 -15.09 7.59
C GLU A 160 4.47 -14.22 8.21
N ARG A 161 5.74 -14.55 7.96
CA ARG A 161 6.89 -13.81 8.48
C ARG A 161 6.99 -12.40 7.92
N ILE A 162 6.71 -12.19 6.64
CA ILE A 162 6.94 -10.91 5.96
C ILE A 162 5.67 -10.05 5.95
N THR A 163 4.49 -10.64 5.74
CA THR A 163 3.25 -9.89 5.61
C THR A 163 2.33 -10.02 6.82
N GLY A 164 2.61 -10.93 7.74
CA GLY A 164 1.69 -11.30 8.83
C GLY A 164 0.42 -11.99 8.35
N GLN A 165 0.35 -12.40 7.07
CA GLN A 165 -0.85 -12.93 6.44
C GLN A 165 -0.57 -14.26 5.74
N SER A 166 -1.61 -15.08 5.53
CA SER A 166 -1.48 -16.29 4.74
C SER A 166 -1.37 -15.98 3.23
N PRO A 167 -0.72 -16.86 2.42
CA PRO A 167 -0.65 -16.71 0.97
C PRO A 167 -2.04 -16.54 0.32
N ARG A 168 -3.04 -17.25 0.85
CA ARG A 168 -4.42 -17.17 0.39
C ARG A 168 -4.99 -15.75 0.58
N ASN A 169 -4.74 -15.13 1.74
CA ASN A 169 -5.25 -13.79 2.02
C ASN A 169 -4.57 -12.74 1.13
N VAL A 170 -3.24 -12.77 1.01
CA VAL A 170 -2.51 -11.85 0.13
C VAL A 170 -2.99 -11.96 -1.31
N ARG A 171 -3.13 -13.19 -1.86
CA ARG A 171 -3.68 -13.39 -3.21
C ARG A 171 -5.12 -12.86 -3.38
N ARG A 172 -5.96 -12.96 -2.33
CA ARG A 172 -7.32 -12.38 -2.35
C ARG A 172 -7.27 -10.85 -2.42
N VAL A 173 -6.38 -10.23 -1.65
CA VAL A 173 -6.14 -8.77 -1.69
C VAL A 173 -5.66 -8.36 -3.09
N THR A 174 -4.61 -9.00 -3.62
CA THR A 174 -4.08 -8.73 -4.97
C THR A 174 -5.17 -8.83 -6.03
N ARG A 175 -5.97 -9.90 -5.98
CA ARG A 175 -7.06 -10.14 -6.93
C ARG A 175 -8.18 -9.10 -6.83
N ALA A 176 -8.54 -8.67 -5.61
CA ALA A 176 -9.56 -7.64 -5.41
C ALA A 176 -9.08 -6.27 -5.93
N ARG A 177 -7.81 -5.91 -5.69
CA ARG A 177 -7.19 -4.69 -6.24
C ARG A 177 -7.19 -4.73 -7.78
N ALA A 178 -6.74 -5.82 -8.38
CA ALA A 178 -6.77 -6.00 -9.83
C ALA A 178 -8.20 -5.89 -10.39
N ALA A 179 -9.21 -6.43 -9.70
CA ALA A 179 -10.60 -6.30 -10.10
C ALA A 179 -11.04 -4.84 -10.11
N VAL A 180 -10.75 -4.08 -9.05
CA VAL A 180 -11.11 -2.65 -8.98
C VAL A 180 -10.41 -1.84 -10.08
N ALA A 181 -9.12 -2.06 -10.32
CA ALA A 181 -8.38 -1.36 -11.37
C ALA A 181 -9.02 -1.59 -12.76
N ARG A 182 -9.37 -2.83 -13.10
CA ARG A 182 -10.01 -3.18 -14.36
C ARG A 182 -11.43 -2.62 -14.49
N LEU A 183 -12.19 -2.64 -13.40
CA LEU A 183 -13.54 -2.07 -13.36
C LEU A 183 -13.49 -0.55 -13.55
N ARG A 184 -12.51 0.16 -12.96
CA ARG A 184 -12.28 1.59 -13.20
C ARG A 184 -11.88 1.90 -14.64
N ALA A 185 -11.17 0.98 -15.28
CA ALA A 185 -10.87 1.07 -16.73
C ALA A 185 -12.10 0.80 -17.62
N GLY A 186 -13.30 0.57 -17.03
CA GLY A 186 -14.56 0.40 -17.75
C GLY A 186 -14.85 -1.03 -18.21
N GLU A 187 -14.07 -2.03 -17.76
CA GLU A 187 -14.34 -3.42 -18.12
C GLU A 187 -15.63 -3.94 -17.47
N ALA A 188 -16.36 -4.80 -18.20
CA ALA A 188 -17.58 -5.41 -17.70
C ALA A 188 -17.31 -6.33 -16.51
N ILE A 189 -18.12 -6.20 -15.44
CA ILE A 189 -17.94 -6.93 -14.18
C ILE A 189 -17.95 -8.45 -14.36
N THR A 190 -18.77 -8.97 -15.29
CA THR A 190 -18.81 -10.40 -15.61
C THR A 190 -17.52 -10.91 -16.24
N LYS A 191 -16.91 -10.11 -17.15
CA LYS A 191 -15.63 -10.39 -17.76
C LYS A 191 -14.51 -10.40 -16.70
N VAL A 192 -14.46 -9.35 -15.87
CA VAL A 192 -13.47 -9.24 -14.78
C VAL A 192 -13.60 -10.40 -13.80
N ALA A 193 -14.84 -10.80 -13.44
CA ALA A 193 -15.06 -11.93 -12.55
C ALA A 193 -14.51 -13.23 -13.13
N TYR A 194 -14.81 -13.49 -14.39
CA TYR A 194 -14.35 -14.71 -15.08
C TYR A 194 -12.81 -14.75 -15.19
N GLU A 195 -12.20 -13.71 -15.72
CA GLU A 195 -10.76 -13.68 -16.02
C GLU A 195 -9.89 -13.65 -14.76
N LEU A 196 -10.38 -13.07 -13.65
CA LEU A 196 -9.69 -13.09 -12.37
C LEU A 196 -10.04 -14.31 -11.49
N GLY A 197 -10.81 -15.27 -12.00
CA GLY A 197 -11.12 -16.53 -11.30
C GLY A 197 -12.02 -16.36 -10.08
N PHE A 198 -12.99 -15.42 -10.13
CA PHE A 198 -14.10 -15.41 -9.21
C PHE A 198 -15.17 -16.42 -9.68
N ALA A 199 -15.87 -17.06 -8.74
CA ALA A 199 -16.90 -18.03 -9.09
C ALA A 199 -18.05 -17.41 -9.91
N ASP A 200 -18.42 -16.18 -9.54
CA ASP A 200 -19.49 -15.40 -10.18
C ASP A 200 -19.33 -13.89 -9.84
N GLN A 201 -20.19 -13.06 -10.42
CA GLN A 201 -20.25 -11.62 -10.12
C GLN A 201 -20.55 -11.34 -8.65
N SER A 202 -21.38 -12.14 -8.01
CA SER A 202 -21.75 -11.98 -6.59
C SER A 202 -20.56 -12.26 -5.69
N HIS A 203 -19.73 -13.26 -6.02
CA HIS A 203 -18.48 -13.54 -5.32
C HIS A 203 -17.51 -12.38 -5.47
N LEU A 204 -17.29 -11.85 -6.68
CA LEU A 204 -16.46 -10.66 -6.90
C LEU A 204 -16.97 -9.49 -6.06
N THR A 205 -18.26 -9.21 -6.09
CA THR A 205 -18.86 -8.09 -5.35
C THR A 205 -18.60 -8.19 -3.85
N ARG A 206 -18.81 -9.38 -3.26
CA ARG A 206 -18.57 -9.62 -1.83
C ARG A 206 -17.09 -9.45 -1.46
N GLU A 207 -16.16 -10.01 -2.27
CA GLU A 207 -14.73 -9.92 -2.01
C GLU A 207 -14.19 -8.49 -2.16
N VAL A 208 -14.59 -7.78 -3.22
CA VAL A 208 -14.21 -6.38 -3.41
C VAL A 208 -14.71 -5.56 -2.23
N LYS A 209 -16.01 -5.64 -1.87
CA LYS A 209 -16.56 -4.90 -0.73
C LYS A 209 -15.82 -5.21 0.58
N ARG A 210 -15.54 -6.49 0.84
CA ARG A 210 -14.85 -6.94 2.05
C ARG A 210 -13.42 -6.37 2.17
N LEU A 211 -12.70 -6.24 1.05
CA LEU A 211 -11.28 -5.87 1.02
C LEU A 211 -11.04 -4.40 0.71
N THR A 212 -12.01 -3.71 0.12
CA THR A 212 -11.88 -2.27 -0.19
C THR A 212 -12.82 -1.38 0.62
N GLY A 213 -13.82 -1.97 1.29
CA GLY A 213 -14.87 -1.23 1.98
C GLY A 213 -15.99 -0.74 1.05
N TYR A 214 -15.82 -0.84 -0.28
CA TYR A 214 -16.74 -0.36 -1.30
C TYR A 214 -17.21 -1.47 -2.23
N THR A 215 -18.43 -1.36 -2.73
CA THR A 215 -18.88 -2.22 -3.83
C THR A 215 -18.15 -1.90 -5.12
N PRO A 216 -18.11 -2.79 -6.11
CA PRO A 216 -17.56 -2.52 -7.43
C PRO A 216 -18.08 -1.22 -8.06
N ALA A 217 -19.40 -0.99 -8.00
CA ALA A 217 -20.04 0.20 -8.55
C ALA A 217 -19.67 1.49 -7.79
N GLU A 218 -19.44 1.42 -6.49
CA GLU A 218 -18.91 2.55 -5.70
C GLU A 218 -17.45 2.79 -6.04
N SER A 219 -16.65 1.74 -6.19
CA SER A 219 -15.22 1.84 -6.53
C SER A 219 -14.97 2.46 -7.90
N GLN A 220 -15.86 2.22 -8.88
CA GLN A 220 -15.78 2.84 -10.22
C GLN A 220 -15.95 4.36 -10.21
N ARG A 221 -16.68 4.89 -9.23
CA ARG A 221 -16.99 6.33 -9.11
C ARG A 221 -16.00 7.10 -8.26
N ARG A 222 -14.99 6.42 -7.73
CA ARG A 222 -14.00 6.98 -6.81
C ARG A 222 -12.63 7.03 -7.47
N ASP A 223 -11.98 8.18 -7.37
CA ASP A 223 -10.59 8.36 -7.83
C ASP A 223 -9.58 8.21 -6.67
N GLU A 224 -10.00 7.54 -5.58
CA GLU A 224 -9.15 7.25 -4.43
C GLU A 224 -8.17 6.12 -4.75
N PRO A 225 -6.97 6.09 -4.15
CA PRO A 225 -6.03 4.99 -4.33
C PRO A 225 -6.64 3.65 -3.91
N VAL A 226 -6.31 2.59 -4.66
CA VAL A 226 -6.73 1.20 -4.37
C VAL A 226 -5.57 0.43 -3.77
#